data_95f27cdf1bb6cc287d4ddf84426e9560
#
_entry.id   95f27cdf1bb6cc287d4ddf84426e9560
#
_cell.length_a   1.000
_cell.length_b   1.000
_cell.length_c   1.000
_cell.angle_alpha   90.00
_cell.angle_beta   90.00
_cell.angle_gamma   90.00
#
_symmetry.space_group_name_H-M   'P 1'
#
loop_
_entity.id
_entity.type
_entity.pdbx_description
1 polymer ?
#
loop_
_entity_poly.entity_id
_entity_poly.type
_entity_poly.pdbx_seq_one_letter_code
_entity_poly.pdbx_strand_id
1 'polypeptide(L)'
;DKIESYLETDTDSDADSSTYQEVTLASTQAQVLWGSLAPQVSGNVYWEIKECNENYTSLVLKYQVKCAGDTDYADRLYSVKEFFRIRTGEDAQQYLLDYDRTMNQRFDGKTTALNQKGVLVGIAPTELEYETNTDGTIVAFIEDNQLWHYDKKADEMSLVFGFADAENMDVRTLCDLHDIRLISVDEKGNTTFTGVGYMNRGVHEGQVGVAVYYFDAEKNSVTEKAFVPSEDGYYLMKEDLGKFVYYSNSDENLYVMIDGTLYLVNLKDNTREV
;
A
#
# COMPACT_ATOMS: atom_id res chain seq x y z
N ASP A 1 9.70 23.80 12.73
CA ASP A 1 10.23 24.73 13.76
C ASP A 1 9.92 24.30 15.22
N LYS A 2 8.81 23.59 15.51
CA LYS A 2 8.51 23.15 16.88
C LYS A 2 9.10 21.78 17.23
N ILE A 3 9.28 20.90 16.26
CA ILE A 3 9.86 19.56 16.45
C ILE A 3 11.36 19.64 16.73
N GLU A 4 12.03 20.60 16.13
CA GLU A 4 13.50 20.80 16.25
C GLU A 4 14.01 20.87 17.70
N SER A 5 13.24 21.45 18.62
CA SER A 5 13.62 21.54 20.03
C SER A 5 13.46 20.25 20.82
N TYR A 6 12.87 19.22 20.23
CA TYR A 6 12.60 17.92 20.85
C TYR A 6 13.44 16.78 20.29
N LEU A 7 14.28 17.06 19.28
CA LEU A 7 15.16 16.08 18.67
C LEU A 7 16.48 16.02 19.45
N GLU A 8 16.79 14.88 20.02
CA GLU A 8 18.14 14.50 20.39
C GLU A 8 18.85 14.00 19.12
N THR A 9 19.53 14.90 18.43
CA THR A 9 20.31 14.52 17.24
C THR A 9 21.57 13.78 17.69
N ASP A 10 21.58 12.48 17.55
CA ASP A 10 22.82 11.71 17.62
C ASP A 10 23.62 11.97 16.35
N THR A 11 24.79 12.61 16.49
CA THR A 11 25.62 13.03 15.38
C THR A 11 26.42 11.87 14.77
N ASP A 12 26.30 10.66 15.33
CA ASP A 12 27.10 9.48 14.96
C ASP A 12 26.23 8.34 14.32
N SER A 13 24.97 8.59 13.96
CA SER A 13 24.19 7.54 13.30
C SER A 13 24.64 7.36 11.86
N ASP A 14 25.16 6.19 11.52
CA ASP A 14 25.37 5.66 10.16
C ASP A 14 24.04 5.38 9.41
N ALA A 15 22.94 6.04 9.80
CA ALA A 15 21.70 6.01 9.06
C ALA A 15 21.99 6.61 7.68
N ASP A 16 21.73 5.83 6.62
CA ASP A 16 21.89 6.26 5.24
C ASP A 16 21.18 7.60 5.04
N SER A 17 21.95 8.68 5.16
CA SER A 17 21.48 10.06 5.17
C SER A 17 20.95 10.54 3.81
N SER A 18 20.87 9.65 2.83
CA SER A 18 20.54 9.96 1.45
C SER A 18 19.05 9.80 1.12
N THR A 19 18.26 9.16 2.00
CA THR A 19 16.85 8.86 1.68
C THR A 19 15.88 9.57 2.61
N TYR A 20 14.73 9.99 2.06
CA TYR A 20 13.60 10.54 2.79
C TYR A 20 12.44 9.53 2.92
N GLN A 21 12.65 8.29 2.46
CA GLN A 21 11.61 7.28 2.41
C GLN A 21 11.17 6.85 3.81
N GLU A 22 12.13 6.75 4.72
CA GLU A 22 11.88 6.45 6.12
C GLU A 22 12.70 7.38 7.00
N VAL A 23 12.04 8.08 7.90
CA VAL A 23 12.63 9.07 8.80
C VAL A 23 12.10 8.84 10.21
N THR A 24 13.02 8.69 11.16
CA THR A 24 12.73 8.43 12.59
C THR A 24 13.34 9.49 13.48
N LEU A 25 13.21 9.37 14.80
CA LEU A 25 13.91 10.23 15.77
C LEU A 25 15.44 10.14 15.64
N ALA A 26 15.97 9.00 15.17
CA ALA A 26 17.41 8.81 14.95
C ALA A 26 17.93 9.41 13.65
N SER A 27 17.04 9.87 12.77
CA SER A 27 17.40 10.51 11.50
C SER A 27 17.99 11.90 11.72
N THR A 28 18.73 12.39 10.72
CA THR A 28 19.32 13.74 10.80
C THR A 28 18.23 14.81 10.86
N GLN A 29 18.55 15.93 11.51
CA GLN A 29 17.65 17.08 11.57
C GLN A 29 17.20 17.53 10.16
N ALA A 30 18.09 17.49 9.18
CA ALA A 30 17.75 17.84 7.80
C ALA A 30 16.66 16.91 7.22
N GLN A 31 16.74 15.61 7.46
CA GLN A 31 15.72 14.65 7.01
C GLN A 31 14.37 14.88 7.70
N VAL A 32 14.38 15.08 9.02
CA VAL A 32 13.15 15.36 9.79
C VAL A 32 12.48 16.64 9.31
N LEU A 33 13.25 17.68 9.01
CA LEU A 33 12.78 18.98 8.51
C LEU A 33 12.58 19.04 6.98
N TRP A 34 12.59 17.89 6.30
CA TRP A 34 12.38 17.75 4.86
C TRP A 34 13.53 18.29 3.98
N GLY A 35 14.62 18.76 4.54
CA GLY A 35 15.79 19.24 3.80
C GLY A 35 15.46 20.13 2.61
N SER A 36 15.93 19.76 1.42
CA SER A 36 15.70 20.48 0.17
C SER A 36 14.41 20.13 -0.56
N LEU A 37 13.58 19.21 -0.02
CA LEU A 37 12.39 18.71 -0.73
C LEU A 37 11.30 19.77 -0.92
N ALA A 38 11.22 20.76 -0.04
CA ALA A 38 10.18 21.81 -0.04
C ALA A 38 8.76 21.23 -0.29
N PRO A 39 8.26 20.35 0.58
CA PRO A 39 7.00 19.66 0.38
C PRO A 39 5.82 20.64 0.45
N GLN A 40 4.88 20.45 -0.45
CA GLN A 40 3.60 21.14 -0.46
C GLN A 40 2.49 20.11 -0.27
N VAL A 41 1.69 20.27 0.79
CA VAL A 41 0.55 19.37 1.04
C VAL A 41 -0.45 19.48 -0.10
N SER A 42 -0.82 18.33 -0.65
CA SER A 42 -1.82 18.19 -1.71
C SER A 42 -3.05 17.50 -1.13
N GLY A 43 -4.19 18.20 -1.15
CA GLY A 43 -5.44 17.66 -0.61
C GLY A 43 -5.55 17.81 0.91
N ASN A 44 -6.27 16.88 1.54
CA ASN A 44 -6.58 16.91 2.96
C ASN A 44 -5.52 16.18 3.79
N VAL A 45 -5.34 16.64 5.03
CA VAL A 45 -4.58 15.92 6.05
C VAL A 45 -5.57 15.18 6.93
N TYR A 46 -5.36 13.88 7.10
CA TYR A 46 -6.16 13.05 7.98
C TYR A 46 -5.32 12.61 9.17
N TRP A 47 -5.95 12.53 10.30
CA TRP A 47 -5.29 12.09 11.52
C TRP A 47 -6.19 11.15 12.31
N GLU A 48 -5.56 10.23 13.02
CA GLU A 48 -6.21 9.20 13.81
C GLU A 48 -5.47 9.02 15.13
N ILE A 49 -6.19 9.00 16.24
CA ILE A 49 -5.62 8.61 17.52
C ILE A 49 -5.61 7.09 17.57
N LYS A 50 -4.42 6.50 17.66
CA LYS A 50 -4.24 5.06 17.77
C LYS A 50 -4.34 4.59 19.21
N GLU A 51 -3.86 5.37 20.14
CA GLU A 51 -3.85 5.03 21.54
C GLU A 51 -3.87 6.32 22.37
N CYS A 52 -4.62 6.33 23.44
CA CYS A 52 -4.65 7.42 24.40
C CYS A 52 -4.79 6.85 25.80
N ASN A 53 -3.81 7.07 26.66
CA ASN A 53 -3.80 6.64 28.05
C ASN A 53 -3.18 7.72 28.95
N GLU A 54 -3.03 7.44 30.24
CA GLU A 54 -2.51 8.41 31.23
C GLU A 54 -1.04 8.80 30.98
N ASN A 55 -0.27 7.97 30.26
CA ASN A 55 1.16 8.17 30.08
C ASN A 55 1.49 8.84 28.76
N TYR A 56 0.74 8.55 27.69
CA TYR A 56 0.99 9.10 26.35
C TYR A 56 -0.24 9.02 25.44
N THR A 57 -0.15 9.74 24.34
CA THR A 57 -1.07 9.63 23.20
C THR A 57 -0.27 9.32 21.95
N SER A 58 -0.71 8.29 21.21
CA SER A 58 -0.16 7.96 19.88
C SER A 58 -1.16 8.35 18.81
N LEU A 59 -0.65 9.01 17.77
CA LEU A 59 -1.46 9.44 16.63
C LEU A 59 -0.74 9.18 15.31
N VAL A 60 -1.51 8.99 14.25
CA VAL A 60 -1.03 8.84 12.88
C VAL A 60 -1.63 9.94 12.04
N LEU A 61 -0.78 10.60 11.24
CA LEU A 61 -1.19 11.50 10.17
C LEU A 61 -1.00 10.81 8.82
N LYS A 62 -1.95 10.99 7.90
CA LYS A 62 -1.87 10.53 6.51
C LYS A 62 -2.22 11.69 5.59
N TYR A 63 -1.36 11.96 4.62
CA TYR A 63 -1.55 13.04 3.66
C TYR A 63 -0.70 12.82 2.42
N GLN A 64 -0.88 13.66 1.44
CA GLN A 64 -0.06 13.66 0.24
C GLN A 64 0.75 14.94 0.14
N VAL A 65 1.94 14.84 -0.44
CA VAL A 65 2.79 15.99 -0.74
C VAL A 65 3.27 15.96 -2.18
N LYS A 66 3.45 17.15 -2.73
CA LYS A 66 4.20 17.38 -3.95
C LYS A 66 5.49 18.09 -3.57
N CYS A 67 6.64 17.53 -3.94
CA CYS A 67 7.93 18.13 -3.65
C CYS A 67 8.28 19.14 -4.75
N ALA A 68 8.71 20.35 -4.36
CA ALA A 68 8.98 21.46 -5.27
C ALA A 68 10.46 21.87 -5.30
N GLY A 69 11.29 21.34 -4.39
CA GLY A 69 12.65 21.82 -4.17
C GLY A 69 13.72 20.99 -4.87
N ASP A 70 13.76 19.69 -4.65
CA ASP A 70 14.81 18.81 -5.16
C ASP A 70 14.44 18.24 -6.54
N THR A 71 15.42 18.21 -7.46
CA THR A 71 15.18 17.78 -8.85
C THR A 71 14.81 16.31 -8.96
N ASP A 72 15.32 15.44 -8.10
CA ASP A 72 15.04 14.00 -8.15
C ASP A 72 13.65 13.68 -7.62
N TYR A 73 13.11 14.51 -6.75
CA TYR A 73 11.79 14.38 -6.13
C TYR A 73 10.76 15.38 -6.70
N ALA A 74 11.20 16.32 -7.53
CA ALA A 74 10.36 17.41 -8.02
C ALA A 74 9.18 16.90 -8.85
N ASP A 75 8.07 17.61 -8.73
CA ASP A 75 6.83 17.40 -9.50
C ASP A 75 6.16 16.02 -9.34
N ARG A 76 6.65 15.19 -8.44
CA ARG A 76 6.06 13.90 -8.12
C ARG A 76 5.15 14.00 -6.90
N LEU A 77 4.14 13.15 -6.87
CA LEU A 77 3.22 13.02 -5.75
C LEU A 77 3.67 11.88 -4.83
N TYR A 78 3.69 12.14 -3.53
CA TYR A 78 4.06 11.18 -2.51
C TYR A 78 2.95 11.01 -1.50
N SER A 79 2.68 9.77 -1.10
CA SER A 79 1.89 9.44 0.08
C SER A 79 2.79 9.48 1.31
N VAL A 80 2.37 10.21 2.33
CA VAL A 80 3.09 10.37 3.58
C VAL A 80 2.25 9.84 4.73
N LYS A 81 2.88 9.05 5.57
CA LYS A 81 2.33 8.60 6.84
C LYS A 81 3.30 8.97 7.95
N GLU A 82 2.82 9.68 8.96
CA GLU A 82 3.60 10.05 10.13
C GLU A 82 2.96 9.46 11.38
N PHE A 83 3.79 8.87 12.21
CA PHE A 83 3.43 8.39 13.55
C PHE A 83 4.07 9.30 14.60
N PHE A 84 3.30 9.64 15.62
CA PHE A 84 3.76 10.40 16.76
C PHE A 84 3.31 9.72 18.05
N ARG A 85 4.21 9.60 19.02
CA ARG A 85 3.89 9.27 20.40
C ARG A 85 4.30 10.45 21.29
N ILE A 86 3.33 11.04 21.95
CA ILE A 86 3.50 12.29 22.68
C ILE A 86 3.06 12.09 24.13
N ARG A 87 3.84 12.60 25.06
CA ARG A 87 3.49 12.70 26.48
C ARG A 87 3.38 14.16 26.89
N THR A 88 2.37 14.48 27.68
CA THR A 88 2.26 15.77 28.36
C THR A 88 2.82 15.66 29.78
N GLY A 89 3.82 16.44 30.11
CA GLY A 89 4.40 16.51 31.45
C GLY A 89 3.49 17.26 32.43
N GLU A 90 3.82 17.22 33.74
CA GLU A 90 3.10 17.92 34.83
C GLU A 90 3.14 19.44 34.64
N ASP A 91 4.15 19.97 33.98
CA ASP A 91 4.35 21.36 33.60
C ASP A 91 3.59 21.76 32.32
N ALA A 92 2.72 20.90 31.80
CA ALA A 92 2.04 21.01 30.51
C ALA A 92 2.97 21.06 29.28
N GLN A 93 4.26 20.74 29.46
CA GLN A 93 5.20 20.60 28.35
C GLN A 93 4.94 19.32 27.59
N GLN A 94 5.02 19.39 26.26
CA GLN A 94 4.88 18.25 25.36
C GLN A 94 6.26 17.60 25.14
N TYR A 95 6.30 16.27 25.22
CA TYR A 95 7.50 15.48 24.96
C TYR A 95 7.19 14.52 23.81
N LEU A 96 8.00 14.54 22.76
CA LEU A 96 7.95 13.58 21.67
C LEU A 96 8.73 12.33 22.09
N LEU A 97 8.03 11.23 22.31
CA LEU A 97 8.62 9.98 22.76
C LEU A 97 9.01 9.09 21.57
N ASP A 98 8.30 9.22 20.46
CA ASP A 98 8.54 8.43 19.26
C ASP A 98 8.02 9.17 18.04
N TYR A 99 8.73 9.03 16.92
CA TYR A 99 8.39 9.60 15.63
C TYR A 99 8.87 8.71 14.50
N ASP A 100 7.99 8.47 13.58
CA ASP A 100 8.27 7.77 12.33
C ASP A 100 7.53 8.47 11.19
N ARG A 101 8.20 8.62 10.05
CA ARG A 101 7.60 9.11 8.81
C ARG A 101 8.02 8.24 7.67
N THR A 102 7.05 7.68 6.97
CA THR A 102 7.26 7.02 5.68
C THR A 102 6.77 7.90 4.54
N MET A 103 7.53 7.93 3.44
CA MET A 103 7.19 8.66 2.23
C MET A 103 7.37 7.77 1.01
N ASN A 104 6.28 7.43 0.35
CA ASN A 104 6.27 6.58 -0.84
C ASN A 104 5.80 7.37 -2.06
N GLN A 105 6.55 7.26 -3.16
CA GLN A 105 6.13 7.88 -4.40
C GLN A 105 4.88 7.17 -4.94
N ARG A 106 3.88 7.95 -5.34
CA ARG A 106 2.71 7.40 -6.02
C ARG A 106 3.01 7.14 -7.48
N PHE A 107 2.77 5.91 -7.88
CA PHE A 107 2.85 5.52 -9.27
C PHE A 107 1.61 6.06 -10.02
N ASP A 108 1.78 6.70 -11.17
CA ASP A 108 0.69 7.32 -11.91
C ASP A 108 0.41 6.68 -13.28
N GLY A 109 1.19 5.67 -13.67
CA GLY A 109 1.02 4.92 -14.92
C GLY A 109 1.11 5.74 -16.22
N LYS A 110 1.52 7.01 -16.14
CA LYS A 110 1.65 7.87 -17.33
C LYS A 110 2.85 7.50 -18.17
N THR A 111 2.89 8.02 -19.39
CA THR A 111 3.90 7.73 -20.41
C THR A 111 5.35 7.92 -19.95
N THR A 112 5.59 8.72 -18.93
CA THR A 112 6.94 8.90 -18.33
C THR A 112 7.42 7.67 -17.56
N ALA A 113 6.51 6.78 -17.13
CA ALA A 113 6.85 5.52 -16.48
C ALA A 113 7.35 4.47 -17.47
N LEU A 114 7.03 4.60 -18.76
CA LEU A 114 7.40 3.66 -19.81
C LEU A 114 8.68 4.09 -20.53
N ASN A 115 9.56 3.14 -20.76
CA ASN A 115 10.73 3.33 -21.59
C ASN A 115 11.06 2.06 -22.38
N GLN A 116 12.02 2.12 -23.31
CA GLN A 116 12.40 0.97 -24.15
C GLN A 116 12.87 -0.26 -23.38
N LYS A 117 13.21 -0.13 -22.09
CA LYS A 117 13.72 -1.22 -21.25
C LYS A 117 12.64 -1.81 -20.34
N GLY A 118 11.53 -1.09 -20.10
CA GLY A 118 10.46 -1.53 -19.21
C GLY A 118 9.72 -0.38 -18.55
N VAL A 119 9.09 -0.69 -17.44
CA VAL A 119 8.33 0.25 -16.60
C VAL A 119 9.23 0.76 -15.49
N LEU A 120 9.33 2.09 -15.35
CA LEU A 120 9.99 2.73 -14.21
C LEU A 120 8.95 2.93 -13.10
N VAL A 121 9.00 2.09 -12.09
CA VAL A 121 8.02 2.09 -10.99
C VAL A 121 8.29 3.20 -9.95
N GLY A 122 9.45 3.85 -10.05
CA GLY A 122 9.86 4.90 -9.11
C GLY A 122 10.63 4.34 -7.92
N ILE A 123 10.43 4.93 -6.74
CA ILE A 123 10.97 4.40 -5.49
C ILE A 123 10.01 3.30 -5.04
N ALA A 124 10.31 2.06 -5.42
CA ALA A 124 9.57 0.89 -5.01
C ALA A 124 10.14 0.32 -3.70
N PRO A 125 9.34 -0.42 -2.92
CA PRO A 125 9.87 -1.26 -1.87
C PRO A 125 10.89 -2.26 -2.45
N THR A 126 11.74 -2.80 -1.60
CA THR A 126 12.82 -3.73 -1.99
C THR A 126 12.34 -4.97 -2.72
N GLU A 127 11.06 -5.33 -2.58
CA GLU A 127 10.41 -6.45 -3.24
C GLU A 127 9.11 -5.97 -3.91
N LEU A 128 9.11 -5.92 -5.24
CA LEU A 128 7.92 -5.64 -6.03
C LEU A 128 7.20 -6.97 -6.32
N GLU A 129 5.94 -7.09 -5.92
CA GLU A 129 5.11 -8.23 -6.27
C GLU A 129 4.63 -8.09 -7.73
N TYR A 130 5.01 -9.04 -8.57
CA TYR A 130 4.60 -9.07 -9.97
C TYR A 130 4.44 -10.48 -10.51
N GLU A 131 3.58 -10.63 -11.51
CA GLU A 131 3.38 -11.84 -12.29
C GLU A 131 3.39 -11.51 -13.78
N THR A 132 3.79 -12.50 -14.61
CA THR A 132 3.86 -12.31 -16.06
C THR A 132 3.22 -13.50 -16.79
N ASN A 133 2.78 -13.28 -18.03
CA ASN A 133 2.53 -14.39 -18.95
C ASN A 133 3.84 -15.08 -19.34
N THR A 134 3.75 -16.22 -20.02
CA THR A 134 4.92 -17.08 -20.32
C THR A 134 6.00 -16.37 -21.14
N ASP A 135 5.63 -15.50 -22.08
CA ASP A 135 6.58 -14.78 -22.93
C ASP A 135 7.05 -13.43 -22.35
N GLY A 136 6.58 -13.06 -21.17
CA GLY A 136 6.96 -11.81 -20.47
C GLY A 136 6.52 -10.54 -21.21
N THR A 137 5.51 -10.62 -22.05
CA THR A 137 4.97 -9.46 -22.78
C THR A 137 3.84 -8.77 -22.05
N ILE A 138 3.25 -9.46 -21.08
CA ILE A 138 2.21 -8.94 -20.20
C ILE A 138 2.72 -9.05 -18.77
N VAL A 139 2.60 -7.97 -18.01
CA VAL A 139 3.04 -7.90 -16.62
C VAL A 139 1.91 -7.31 -15.77
N ALA A 140 1.52 -8.02 -14.72
CA ALA A 140 0.73 -7.46 -13.64
C ALA A 140 1.64 -7.21 -12.44
N PHE A 141 1.51 -6.08 -11.79
CA PHE A 141 2.33 -5.73 -10.62
C PHE A 141 1.54 -4.90 -9.63
N ILE A 142 1.98 -4.93 -8.36
CA ILE A 142 1.37 -4.19 -7.27
C ILE A 142 2.30 -3.04 -6.87
N GLU A 143 1.79 -1.82 -6.93
CA GLU A 143 2.49 -0.62 -6.47
C GLU A 143 1.53 0.29 -5.72
N ASP A 144 1.97 0.81 -4.57
CA ASP A 144 1.17 1.67 -3.67
C ASP A 144 -0.22 1.07 -3.36
N ASN A 145 -0.27 -0.25 -3.11
CA ASN A 145 -1.49 -1.02 -2.87
C ASN A 145 -2.53 -0.91 -4.01
N GLN A 146 -2.05 -0.80 -5.23
CA GLN A 146 -2.81 -0.78 -6.47
C GLN A 146 -2.28 -1.87 -7.42
N LEU A 147 -3.18 -2.56 -8.08
CA LEU A 147 -2.84 -3.55 -9.12
C LEU A 147 -2.82 -2.87 -10.48
N TRP A 148 -1.69 -2.95 -11.13
CA TRP A 148 -1.44 -2.42 -12.45
C TRP A 148 -1.23 -3.56 -13.46
N HIS A 149 -1.63 -3.34 -14.68
CA HIS A 149 -1.46 -4.25 -15.80
C HIS A 149 -0.77 -3.50 -16.95
N TYR A 150 0.30 -4.07 -17.49
CA TYR A 150 1.04 -3.54 -18.62
C TYR A 150 1.10 -4.55 -19.74
N ASP A 151 0.60 -4.19 -20.93
CA ASP A 151 0.79 -4.93 -22.19
C ASP A 151 1.88 -4.25 -23.03
N LYS A 152 3.04 -4.91 -23.13
CA LYS A 152 4.19 -4.41 -23.88
C LYS A 152 3.95 -4.35 -25.38
N LYS A 153 3.09 -5.22 -25.93
CA LYS A 153 2.79 -5.25 -27.36
C LYS A 153 1.85 -4.13 -27.77
N ALA A 154 0.88 -3.84 -26.93
CA ALA A 154 -0.05 -2.73 -27.11
C ALA A 154 0.56 -1.38 -26.63
N ASP A 155 1.62 -1.43 -25.82
CA ASP A 155 2.18 -0.27 -25.08
C ASP A 155 1.14 0.43 -24.21
N GLU A 156 0.32 -0.38 -23.53
CA GLU A 156 -0.79 0.08 -22.71
C GLU A 156 -0.60 -0.28 -21.24
N MET A 157 -0.85 0.71 -20.38
CA MET A 157 -0.84 0.57 -18.93
C MET A 157 -2.24 0.83 -18.39
N SER A 158 -2.76 -0.08 -17.56
CA SER A 158 -4.07 0.04 -16.96
C SER A 158 -4.01 -0.12 -15.44
N LEU A 159 -4.70 0.75 -14.70
CA LEU A 159 -5.01 0.52 -13.29
C LEU A 159 -6.18 -0.47 -13.23
N VAL A 160 -5.90 -1.68 -12.74
CA VAL A 160 -6.89 -2.78 -12.68
C VAL A 160 -7.74 -2.68 -11.43
N PHE A 161 -7.09 -2.49 -10.28
CA PHE A 161 -7.75 -2.50 -8.99
C PHE A 161 -6.98 -1.69 -7.96
N GLY A 162 -7.69 -1.14 -6.98
CA GLY A 162 -7.12 -0.48 -5.82
C GLY A 162 -8.20 -0.19 -4.78
N PHE A 163 -7.81 -0.20 -3.53
CA PHE A 163 -8.69 0.22 -2.42
C PHE A 163 -8.81 1.75 -2.33
N ALA A 164 -7.87 2.48 -2.93
CA ALA A 164 -7.93 3.93 -3.05
C ALA A 164 -8.76 4.32 -4.28
N ASP A 165 -9.65 5.28 -4.10
CA ASP A 165 -10.40 5.89 -5.18
C ASP A 165 -9.79 7.27 -5.47
N ALA A 166 -9.14 7.40 -6.63
CA ALA A 166 -8.48 8.64 -7.02
C ALA A 166 -9.47 9.80 -7.29
N GLU A 167 -10.72 9.46 -7.62
CA GLU A 167 -11.77 10.45 -7.92
C GLU A 167 -12.53 10.87 -6.66
N ASN A 168 -12.62 9.98 -5.66
CA ASN A 168 -13.34 10.20 -4.41
C ASN A 168 -12.43 10.01 -3.20
N MET A 169 -11.57 10.99 -2.97
CA MET A 169 -10.67 11.03 -1.82
C MET A 169 -11.44 11.33 -0.52
N ASP A 170 -12.09 10.31 0.01
CA ASP A 170 -12.70 10.35 1.34
C ASP A 170 -11.83 9.60 2.39
N VAL A 171 -12.27 9.60 3.65
CA VAL A 171 -11.53 8.95 4.74
C VAL A 171 -11.32 7.44 4.52
N ARG A 172 -12.21 6.78 3.76
CA ARG A 172 -12.11 5.34 3.44
C ARG A 172 -10.89 5.03 2.58
N THR A 173 -10.52 5.96 1.69
CA THR A 173 -9.34 5.85 0.82
C THR A 173 -8.02 5.76 1.62
N LEU A 174 -8.01 6.25 2.85
CA LEU A 174 -6.83 6.26 3.71
C LEU A 174 -6.74 5.04 4.64
N CYS A 175 -7.73 4.15 4.56
CA CYS A 175 -7.63 2.86 5.22
C CYS A 175 -6.47 2.07 4.58
N ASP A 176 -5.54 1.60 5.41
CA ASP A 176 -4.37 0.79 5.03
C ASP A 176 -4.41 -0.62 5.65
N LEU A 177 -5.60 -1.05 6.08
CA LEU A 177 -5.82 -2.36 6.71
C LEU A 177 -6.21 -3.42 5.68
N HIS A 178 -5.55 -3.39 4.52
CA HIS A 178 -5.77 -4.35 3.43
C HIS A 178 -4.51 -4.45 2.55
N ASP A 179 -4.39 -5.57 1.86
CA ASP A 179 -3.36 -5.83 0.86
C ASP A 179 -4.00 -6.43 -0.41
N ILE A 180 -3.26 -6.38 -1.50
CA ILE A 180 -3.55 -7.11 -2.74
C ILE A 180 -2.51 -8.20 -2.89
N ARG A 181 -2.89 -9.37 -3.41
CA ARG A 181 -1.99 -10.47 -3.73
C ARG A 181 -2.25 -10.96 -5.14
N LEU A 182 -1.20 -11.02 -5.94
CA LEU A 182 -1.26 -11.63 -7.26
C LEU A 182 -1.27 -13.15 -7.16
N ILE A 183 -2.10 -13.78 -7.98
CA ILE A 183 -2.23 -15.23 -8.05
C ILE A 183 -1.69 -15.74 -9.38
N SER A 184 -2.18 -15.21 -10.50
CA SER A 184 -1.75 -15.63 -11.83
C SER A 184 -2.09 -14.62 -12.91
N VAL A 185 -1.30 -14.65 -13.98
CA VAL A 185 -1.57 -13.95 -15.24
C VAL A 185 -1.57 -14.99 -16.37
N ASP A 186 -2.62 -15.04 -17.18
CA ASP A 186 -2.68 -15.93 -18.33
C ASP A 186 -2.08 -15.31 -19.62
N GLU A 187 -2.04 -16.09 -20.69
CA GLU A 187 -1.45 -15.67 -21.97
C GLU A 187 -2.19 -14.50 -22.64
N LYS A 188 -3.42 -14.22 -22.23
CA LYS A 188 -4.22 -13.10 -22.74
C LYS A 188 -4.17 -11.87 -21.83
N GLY A 189 -3.49 -11.99 -20.68
CA GLY A 189 -3.40 -10.94 -19.68
C GLY A 189 -4.54 -10.94 -18.67
N ASN A 190 -5.43 -11.93 -18.70
CA ASN A 190 -6.41 -12.06 -17.64
C ASN A 190 -5.67 -12.37 -16.33
N THR A 191 -6.06 -11.67 -15.27
CA THR A 191 -5.33 -11.74 -14.01
C THR A 191 -6.26 -12.18 -12.89
N THR A 192 -5.84 -13.20 -12.15
CA THR A 192 -6.49 -13.60 -10.90
C THR A 192 -5.72 -13.02 -9.74
N PHE A 193 -6.41 -12.40 -8.80
CA PHE A 193 -5.80 -11.78 -7.63
C PHE A 193 -6.76 -11.79 -6.43
N THR A 194 -6.24 -11.52 -5.24
CA THR A 194 -7.04 -11.40 -4.03
C THR A 194 -6.86 -10.03 -3.39
N GLY A 195 -7.96 -9.50 -2.86
CA GLY A 195 -7.94 -8.42 -1.88
C GLY A 195 -8.10 -9.03 -0.50
N VAL A 196 -7.25 -8.62 0.44
CA VAL A 196 -7.15 -9.21 1.76
C VAL A 196 -7.24 -8.15 2.83
N GLY A 197 -8.04 -8.39 3.86
CA GLY A 197 -8.18 -7.50 5.00
C GLY A 197 -9.52 -6.77 5.04
N TYR A 198 -9.51 -5.53 5.50
CA TYR A 198 -10.71 -4.73 5.65
C TYR A 198 -11.21 -4.21 4.30
N MET A 199 -12.44 -4.54 3.97
CA MET A 199 -13.11 -4.04 2.76
C MET A 199 -13.64 -2.64 3.03
N ASN A 200 -12.98 -1.63 2.49
CA ASN A 200 -13.32 -0.23 2.71
C ASN A 200 -14.43 0.31 1.79
N ARG A 201 -14.85 -0.50 0.80
CA ARG A 201 -15.89 -0.16 -0.19
C ARG A 201 -16.58 -1.40 -0.73
N GLY A 202 -17.69 -1.19 -1.46
CA GLY A 202 -18.38 -2.24 -2.18
C GLY A 202 -19.36 -3.02 -1.33
N VAL A 203 -19.74 -4.21 -1.80
CA VAL A 203 -20.78 -5.04 -1.15
C VAL A 203 -20.35 -5.62 0.18
N HIS A 204 -19.05 -5.68 0.45
CA HIS A 204 -18.45 -6.18 1.69
C HIS A 204 -17.90 -5.08 2.58
N GLU A 205 -18.27 -3.81 2.32
CA GLU A 205 -17.79 -2.68 3.13
C GLU A 205 -18.02 -2.93 4.63
N GLY A 206 -16.97 -2.73 5.43
CA GLY A 206 -16.99 -2.95 6.86
C GLY A 206 -16.63 -4.36 7.32
N GLN A 207 -16.46 -5.32 6.40
CA GLN A 207 -16.06 -6.69 6.71
C GLN A 207 -14.55 -6.87 6.53
N VAL A 208 -13.98 -7.82 7.26
CA VAL A 208 -12.63 -8.31 7.07
C VAL A 208 -12.70 -9.68 6.40
N GLY A 209 -11.83 -9.94 5.44
CA GLY A 209 -11.85 -11.21 4.74
C GLY A 209 -10.91 -11.27 3.53
N VAL A 210 -11.09 -12.30 2.73
CA VAL A 210 -10.41 -12.49 1.45
C VAL A 210 -11.42 -12.43 0.32
N ALA A 211 -11.29 -11.44 -0.55
CA ALA A 211 -12.05 -11.34 -1.78
C ALA A 211 -11.19 -11.85 -2.94
N VAL A 212 -11.74 -12.72 -3.78
CA VAL A 212 -11.08 -13.26 -4.97
C VAL A 212 -11.63 -12.56 -6.19
N TYR A 213 -10.75 -11.99 -6.98
CA TYR A 213 -11.09 -11.22 -8.16
C TYR A 213 -10.49 -11.81 -9.43
N TYR A 214 -11.18 -11.60 -10.53
CA TYR A 214 -10.73 -11.91 -11.87
C TYR A 214 -10.82 -10.67 -12.77
N PHE A 215 -9.70 -10.28 -13.35
CA PHE A 215 -9.62 -9.25 -14.36
C PHE A 215 -9.67 -9.87 -15.75
N ASP A 216 -10.63 -9.48 -16.55
CA ASP A 216 -10.75 -9.80 -17.97
C ASP A 216 -10.09 -8.69 -18.78
N ALA A 217 -8.92 -8.97 -19.35
CA ALA A 217 -8.11 -7.98 -20.06
C ALA A 217 -8.79 -7.48 -21.34
N GLU A 218 -9.52 -8.37 -22.05
CA GLU A 218 -10.23 -8.00 -23.29
C GLU A 218 -11.39 -7.04 -23.00
N LYS A 219 -12.09 -7.23 -21.87
CA LYS A 219 -13.22 -6.38 -21.46
C LYS A 219 -12.81 -5.20 -20.60
N ASN A 220 -11.55 -5.19 -20.15
CA ASN A 220 -11.04 -4.24 -19.14
C ASN A 220 -11.97 -4.14 -17.92
N SER A 221 -12.31 -5.28 -17.35
CA SER A 221 -13.29 -5.37 -16.26
C SER A 221 -12.86 -6.35 -15.17
N VAL A 222 -13.12 -5.97 -13.93
CA VAL A 222 -12.90 -6.81 -12.74
C VAL A 222 -14.22 -7.40 -12.27
N THR A 223 -14.20 -8.69 -11.97
CA THR A 223 -15.34 -9.42 -11.41
C THR A 223 -14.91 -10.10 -10.11
N GLU A 224 -15.66 -9.89 -9.04
CA GLU A 224 -15.50 -10.67 -7.82
C GLU A 224 -16.02 -12.09 -8.04
N LYS A 225 -15.19 -13.07 -7.69
CA LYS A 225 -15.50 -14.49 -7.83
C LYS A 225 -15.98 -15.11 -6.52
N ALA A 226 -15.41 -14.67 -5.41
CA ALA A 226 -15.78 -15.16 -4.09
C ALA A 226 -15.37 -14.17 -3.01
N PHE A 227 -16.02 -14.24 -1.85
CA PHE A 227 -15.61 -13.58 -0.62
C PHE A 227 -15.65 -14.57 0.54
N VAL A 228 -14.57 -14.66 1.29
CA VAL A 228 -14.44 -15.48 2.49
C VAL A 228 -14.24 -14.53 3.68
N PRO A 229 -15.28 -14.34 4.52
CA PRO A 229 -15.16 -13.47 5.69
C PRO A 229 -14.25 -14.08 6.75
N SER A 230 -13.62 -13.23 7.55
CA SER A 230 -12.85 -13.60 8.74
C SER A 230 -13.38 -12.89 9.97
N GLU A 231 -13.35 -13.58 11.11
CA GLU A 231 -13.59 -12.99 12.44
C GLU A 231 -12.32 -12.31 12.97
N ASP A 232 -11.14 -12.68 12.45
CA ASP A 232 -9.87 -12.09 12.81
C ASP A 232 -9.67 -10.72 12.14
N GLY A 233 -8.92 -9.85 12.82
CA GLY A 233 -8.53 -8.56 12.26
C GLY A 233 -7.45 -8.71 11.19
N TYR A 234 -7.29 -7.67 10.37
CA TYR A 234 -6.33 -7.62 9.26
C TYR A 234 -4.90 -8.05 9.63
N TYR A 235 -4.39 -7.64 10.79
CA TYR A 235 -3.01 -7.95 11.17
C TYR A 235 -2.76 -9.45 11.40
N LEU A 236 -3.73 -10.17 11.95
CA LEU A 236 -3.64 -11.62 12.10
C LEU A 236 -3.73 -12.31 10.73
N MET A 237 -4.67 -11.89 9.91
CA MET A 237 -4.81 -12.42 8.55
C MET A 237 -3.56 -12.21 7.69
N LYS A 238 -2.91 -11.05 7.81
CA LYS A 238 -1.70 -10.72 7.04
C LYS A 238 -0.56 -11.70 7.31
N GLU A 239 -0.38 -12.13 8.55
CA GLU A 239 0.65 -13.10 8.93
C GLU A 239 0.40 -14.48 8.30
N ASP A 240 -0.85 -14.90 8.19
CA ASP A 240 -1.23 -16.21 7.66
C ASP A 240 -1.29 -16.24 6.13
N LEU A 241 -1.78 -15.19 5.50
CA LEU A 241 -2.06 -15.17 4.06
C LEU A 241 -0.83 -15.21 3.16
N GLY A 242 0.33 -14.80 3.63
CA GLY A 242 1.58 -14.97 2.90
C GLY A 242 2.05 -16.42 2.80
N LYS A 243 1.53 -17.30 3.66
CA LYS A 243 2.01 -18.69 3.82
C LYS A 243 1.01 -19.73 3.32
N PHE A 244 -0.29 -19.42 3.30
CA PHE A 244 -1.36 -20.42 3.13
C PHE A 244 -2.37 -20.05 2.04
N VAL A 245 -1.90 -19.45 0.97
CA VAL A 245 -2.68 -19.26 -0.26
C VAL A 245 -2.02 -20.08 -1.36
N TYR A 246 -2.78 -20.98 -1.98
CA TYR A 246 -2.34 -21.79 -3.10
C TYR A 246 -3.41 -21.81 -4.19
N TYR A 247 -3.00 -21.60 -5.43
CA TYR A 247 -3.88 -21.64 -6.57
C TYR A 247 -3.49 -22.82 -7.50
N SER A 248 -4.48 -23.66 -7.84
CA SER A 248 -4.35 -24.71 -8.83
C SER A 248 -4.86 -24.23 -10.18
N ASN A 249 -3.95 -23.98 -11.12
CA ASN A 249 -4.31 -23.57 -12.47
C ASN A 249 -5.12 -24.63 -13.25
N SER A 250 -4.91 -25.92 -12.96
CA SER A 250 -5.59 -27.01 -13.68
C SER A 250 -7.07 -27.11 -13.34
N ASP A 251 -7.42 -26.78 -12.10
CA ASP A 251 -8.75 -26.98 -11.56
C ASP A 251 -9.48 -25.67 -11.30
N GLU A 252 -8.79 -24.54 -11.47
CA GLU A 252 -9.25 -23.19 -11.11
C GLU A 252 -9.70 -23.08 -9.64
N ASN A 253 -8.98 -23.79 -8.78
CA ASN A 253 -9.25 -23.83 -7.34
C ASN A 253 -8.24 -22.99 -6.57
N LEU A 254 -8.75 -22.09 -5.72
CA LEU A 254 -7.98 -21.37 -4.72
C LEU A 254 -8.16 -22.05 -3.36
N TYR A 255 -7.06 -22.39 -2.74
CA TYR A 255 -6.99 -22.85 -1.36
C TYR A 255 -6.52 -21.71 -0.50
N VAL A 256 -7.29 -21.35 0.51
CA VAL A 256 -6.94 -20.28 1.44
C VAL A 256 -7.22 -20.72 2.88
N MET A 257 -6.27 -20.49 3.78
CA MET A 257 -6.46 -20.73 5.20
C MET A 257 -6.78 -19.42 5.90
N ILE A 258 -7.90 -19.41 6.61
CA ILE A 258 -8.37 -18.28 7.42
C ILE A 258 -8.83 -18.84 8.76
N ASP A 259 -8.39 -18.25 9.87
CA ASP A 259 -8.81 -18.61 11.23
C ASP A 259 -8.64 -20.12 11.51
N GLY A 260 -7.54 -20.71 11.02
CA GLY A 260 -7.28 -22.14 11.16
C GLY A 260 -8.16 -23.06 10.31
N THR A 261 -9.01 -22.49 9.45
CA THR A 261 -9.90 -23.22 8.56
C THR A 261 -9.40 -23.13 7.12
N LEU A 262 -9.26 -24.29 6.46
CA LEU A 262 -8.90 -24.34 5.03
C LEU A 262 -10.16 -24.25 4.18
N TYR A 263 -10.23 -23.21 3.36
CA TYR A 263 -11.29 -23.01 2.39
C TYR A 263 -10.82 -23.41 1.00
N LEU A 264 -11.66 -24.15 0.28
CA LEU A 264 -11.55 -24.38 -1.15
C LEU A 264 -12.52 -23.45 -1.87
N VAL A 265 -12.01 -22.58 -2.69
CA VAL A 265 -12.82 -21.69 -3.53
C VAL A 265 -12.64 -22.10 -4.99
N ASN A 266 -13.70 -22.60 -5.61
CA ASN A 266 -13.72 -22.91 -7.03
C ASN A 266 -14.10 -21.65 -7.81
N LEU A 267 -13.16 -21.13 -8.61
CA LEU A 267 -13.34 -19.86 -9.34
C LEU A 267 -14.18 -20.03 -10.60
N LYS A 268 -14.32 -21.25 -11.10
CA LYS A 268 -15.14 -21.56 -12.26
C LYS A 268 -16.63 -21.50 -11.94
N ASP A 269 -17.00 -22.13 -10.85
CA ASP A 269 -18.39 -22.27 -10.43
C ASP A 269 -18.80 -21.26 -9.35
N ASN A 270 -17.87 -20.43 -8.87
CA ASN A 270 -18.03 -19.49 -7.75
C ASN A 270 -18.55 -20.18 -6.48
N THR A 271 -18.08 -21.37 -6.19
CA THR A 271 -18.45 -22.15 -5.01
C THR A 271 -17.36 -22.13 -3.95
N ARG A 272 -17.76 -22.27 -2.70
CA ARG A 272 -16.87 -22.33 -1.54
C ARG A 272 -17.20 -23.58 -0.71
N GLU A 273 -16.16 -24.34 -0.38
CA GLU A 273 -16.22 -25.50 0.54
C GLU A 273 -15.23 -25.30 1.68
N VAL A 274 -15.47 -25.97 2.80
CA VAL A 274 -14.61 -26.00 4.01
C VAL A 274 -13.94 -27.35 4.11
#